data_a563f6f487b68d45b39642fa9e6a9b0a
#
_entry.id   a563f6f487b68d45b39642fa9e6a9b0a
#
_cell.length_a   1.000
_cell.length_b   1.000
_cell.length_c   1.000
_cell.angle_alpha   90.00
_cell.angle_beta   90.00
_cell.angle_gamma   90.00
#
_symmetry.space_group_name_H-M   'P 1'
#
loop_
_entity.id
_entity.type
_entity.pdbx_description
1 polymer ?
#
loop_
_entity_poly.entity_id
_entity_poly.type
_entity_poly.pdbx_seq_one_letter_code
_entity_poly.pdbx_strand_id
1 'polypeptide(L)'
;MRAPRTVREEPEQVSAPFFVFVEGPRDRDVLLAWARRLSTPLYRLLPEAIVILGGRQPARAALHLARAREAAGDTTGLCVLDADGVEPEPFEHDGLEVFTWRRRHIESYLLVPAAIERAAGVRDARLRRILQEELPPAGDERAFRTFDAKRFLGPKGPLARLLDRVLPAGEIARAMREEEIHPEIRALCERIAAGLGLAMPAPVPHVTARSSPGEV
;
A
#
# COMPACT_ATOMS: atom_id res chain seq x y z
N MET A 1 39.68 -44.43 3.31
CA MET A 1 39.22 -43.47 4.32
C MET A 1 38.93 -42.16 3.60
N ARG A 2 37.64 -41.76 3.49
CA ARG A 2 37.24 -40.46 2.92
C ARG A 2 37.03 -39.49 4.09
N ALA A 3 37.69 -38.35 4.06
CA ALA A 3 37.54 -37.29 5.05
C ALA A 3 36.11 -36.70 4.98
N PRO A 4 35.51 -36.32 6.11
CA PRO A 4 34.20 -35.71 6.12
C PRO A 4 34.31 -34.29 5.52
N ARG A 5 33.42 -33.96 4.59
CA ARG A 5 33.20 -32.60 4.09
C ARG A 5 32.51 -31.80 5.21
N THR A 6 33.23 -30.90 5.81
CA THR A 6 32.65 -29.87 6.67
C THR A 6 31.82 -28.92 5.78
N VAL A 7 30.52 -28.99 5.91
CA VAL A 7 29.61 -27.96 5.40
C VAL A 7 29.88 -26.72 6.25
N ARG A 8 30.51 -25.69 5.67
CA ARG A 8 30.52 -24.37 6.26
C ARG A 8 29.09 -23.86 6.17
N GLU A 9 28.40 -23.80 7.31
CA GLU A 9 27.22 -22.95 7.45
C GLU A 9 27.70 -21.50 7.23
N GLU A 10 27.26 -20.91 6.13
CA GLU A 10 27.38 -19.45 5.96
C GLU A 10 26.59 -18.81 7.10
N PRO A 11 27.16 -17.78 7.77
CA PRO A 11 26.43 -17.08 8.81
C PRO A 11 25.15 -16.54 8.19
N GLU A 12 24.00 -16.93 8.76
CA GLU A 12 22.70 -16.36 8.46
C GLU A 12 22.85 -14.83 8.57
N GLN A 13 22.79 -14.14 7.42
CA GLN A 13 22.85 -12.68 7.41
C GLN A 13 21.62 -12.19 8.15
N VAL A 14 21.78 -11.84 9.41
CA VAL A 14 20.76 -11.13 10.18
C VAL A 14 20.62 -9.77 9.49
N SER A 15 19.60 -9.63 8.67
CA SER A 15 19.25 -8.36 8.04
C SER A 15 19.06 -7.30 9.12
N ALA A 16 19.67 -6.14 8.96
CA ALA A 16 19.47 -5.02 9.87
C ALA A 16 17.97 -4.71 10.00
N PRO A 17 17.47 -4.34 11.20
CA PRO A 17 16.06 -4.02 11.39
C PRO A 17 15.58 -2.93 10.42
N PHE A 18 14.42 -3.16 9.81
CA PHE A 18 13.79 -2.20 8.89
C PHE A 18 12.38 -1.88 9.36
N PHE A 19 12.05 -0.60 9.46
CA PHE A 19 10.75 -0.13 9.90
C PHE A 19 9.95 0.55 8.79
N VAL A 20 8.64 0.35 8.82
CA VAL A 20 7.68 1.04 7.94
C VAL A 20 6.79 1.92 8.81
N PHE A 21 6.96 3.22 8.70
CA PHE A 21 6.16 4.18 9.45
C PHE A 21 4.95 4.61 8.63
N VAL A 22 3.76 4.55 9.23
CA VAL A 22 2.50 4.95 8.60
C VAL A 22 1.75 5.94 9.48
N GLU A 23 0.90 6.77 8.89
CA GLU A 23 0.18 7.80 9.64
C GLU A 23 -0.83 7.21 10.61
N GLY A 24 -1.59 6.18 10.19
CA GLY A 24 -2.68 5.64 11.00
C GLY A 24 -2.92 4.15 10.88
N PRO A 25 -3.82 3.60 11.71
CA PRO A 25 -4.17 2.18 11.67
C PRO A 25 -4.85 1.78 10.35
N ARG A 26 -5.54 2.73 9.69
CA ARG A 26 -6.16 2.48 8.38
C ARG A 26 -5.12 2.21 7.31
N ASP A 27 -4.03 3.00 7.30
CA ASP A 27 -2.94 2.83 6.33
C ASP A 27 -2.29 1.46 6.51
N ARG A 28 -2.05 1.06 7.76
CA ARG A 28 -1.58 -0.28 8.11
C ARG A 28 -2.49 -1.37 7.53
N ASP A 29 -3.79 -1.27 7.75
CA ASP A 29 -4.76 -2.29 7.30
C ASP A 29 -4.81 -2.40 5.78
N VAL A 30 -4.71 -1.27 5.08
CA VAL A 30 -4.67 -1.20 3.62
C VAL A 30 -3.37 -1.79 3.08
N LEU A 31 -2.22 -1.40 3.64
CA LEU A 31 -0.91 -1.95 3.23
C LEU A 31 -0.82 -3.46 3.45
N LEU A 32 -1.32 -3.98 4.57
CA LEU A 32 -1.38 -5.41 4.83
C LEU A 32 -2.28 -6.16 3.83
N ALA A 33 -3.40 -5.56 3.44
CA ALA A 33 -4.29 -6.15 2.44
C ALA A 33 -3.62 -6.26 1.06
N TRP A 34 -2.90 -5.22 0.63
CA TRP A 34 -2.13 -5.23 -0.62
C TRP A 34 -0.93 -6.17 -0.55
N ALA A 35 -0.17 -6.15 0.54
CA ALA A 35 0.93 -7.09 0.75
C ALA A 35 0.47 -8.55 0.63
N ARG A 36 -0.67 -8.90 1.24
CA ARG A 36 -1.26 -10.24 1.13
C ARG A 36 -1.59 -10.64 -0.31
N ARG A 37 -1.99 -9.67 -1.13
CA ARG A 37 -2.32 -9.90 -2.55
C ARG A 37 -1.07 -10.07 -3.40
N LEU A 38 -0.02 -9.29 -3.12
CA LEU A 38 1.16 -9.20 -3.95
C LEU A 38 2.26 -10.19 -3.55
N SER A 39 2.43 -10.47 -2.24
CA SER A 39 3.54 -11.30 -1.76
C SER A 39 3.22 -11.88 -0.38
N THR A 40 3.07 -13.21 -0.31
CA THR A 40 2.86 -13.90 0.96
C THR A 40 4.03 -13.72 1.95
N PRO A 41 5.32 -13.76 1.54
CA PRO A 41 6.43 -13.46 2.45
C PRO A 41 6.35 -12.05 3.02
N LEU A 42 6.08 -11.04 2.18
CA LEU A 42 5.92 -9.66 2.63
C LEU A 42 4.78 -9.54 3.66
N TYR A 43 3.61 -10.12 3.36
CA TYR A 43 2.46 -10.09 4.27
C TYR A 43 2.78 -10.67 5.65
N ARG A 44 3.64 -11.68 5.73
CA ARG A 44 4.02 -12.32 7.00
C ARG A 44 4.94 -11.46 7.86
N LEU A 45 5.89 -10.74 7.24
CA LEU A 45 6.87 -9.93 7.97
C LEU A 45 6.40 -8.51 8.24
N LEU A 46 5.59 -7.94 7.35
CA LEU A 46 5.15 -6.55 7.40
C LEU A 46 4.46 -6.14 8.72
N PRO A 47 3.62 -6.98 9.38
CA PRO A 47 2.98 -6.61 10.65
C PRO A 47 3.96 -6.23 11.75
N GLU A 48 5.12 -6.87 11.82
CA GLU A 48 6.17 -6.64 12.82
C GLU A 48 7.02 -5.40 12.49
N ALA A 49 7.06 -5.01 11.20
CA ALA A 49 7.82 -3.86 10.73
C ALA A 49 7.04 -2.55 10.79
N ILE A 50 5.69 -2.58 10.83
CA ILE A 50 4.88 -1.37 10.79
C ILE A 50 4.79 -0.67 12.14
N VAL A 51 5.09 0.63 12.13
CA VAL A 51 4.93 1.55 13.27
C VAL A 51 3.91 2.63 12.91
N ILE A 52 2.88 2.80 13.73
CA ILE A 52 1.84 3.83 13.55
C ILE A 52 2.26 5.12 14.24
N LEU A 53 2.33 6.21 13.48
CA LEU A 53 2.78 7.52 13.97
C LEU A 53 1.69 8.32 14.72
N GLY A 54 0.42 8.10 14.36
CA GLY A 54 -0.71 8.90 14.89
C GLY A 54 -0.87 10.23 14.16
N GLY A 55 -0.63 10.25 12.84
CA GLY A 55 -0.73 11.39 11.93
C GLY A 55 0.56 11.64 11.15
N ARG A 56 0.59 12.71 10.36
CA ARG A 56 1.74 13.12 9.54
C ARG A 56 2.88 13.66 10.42
N GLN A 57 3.72 12.78 10.92
CA GLN A 57 4.79 13.10 11.88
C GLN A 57 6.12 12.46 11.49
N PRO A 58 6.81 12.89 10.42
CA PRO A 58 8.09 12.29 10.01
C PRO A 58 9.19 12.46 11.08
N ALA A 59 9.18 13.54 11.85
CA ALA A 59 10.10 13.73 12.97
C ALA A 59 9.94 12.65 14.07
N ARG A 60 8.71 12.15 14.27
CA ARG A 60 8.46 11.02 15.20
C ARG A 60 9.03 9.71 14.67
N ALA A 61 8.96 9.49 13.35
CA ALA A 61 9.60 8.35 12.72
C ALA A 61 11.12 8.40 12.90
N ALA A 62 11.74 9.57 12.66
CA ALA A 62 13.16 9.79 12.88
C ALA A 62 13.60 9.51 14.33
N LEU A 63 12.84 10.01 15.31
CA LEU A 63 13.12 9.75 16.72
C LEU A 63 13.01 8.26 17.08
N HIS A 64 12.01 7.56 16.53
CA HIS A 64 11.88 6.11 16.72
C HIS A 64 13.08 5.37 16.12
N LEU A 65 13.48 5.74 14.91
CA LEU A 65 14.63 5.14 14.21
C LEU A 65 15.94 5.37 14.98
N ALA A 66 16.17 6.59 15.50
CA ALA A 66 17.35 6.89 16.30
C ALA A 66 17.44 5.98 17.54
N ARG A 67 16.33 5.80 18.27
CA ARG A 67 16.27 4.90 19.43
C ARG A 67 16.52 3.43 19.06
N ALA A 68 15.96 2.99 17.92
CA ALA A 68 16.16 1.63 17.44
C ALA A 68 17.64 1.38 17.07
N ARG A 69 18.31 2.39 16.49
CA ARG A 69 19.75 2.34 16.18
C ARG A 69 20.63 2.26 17.43
N GLU A 70 20.29 2.99 18.48
CA GLU A 70 20.99 2.90 19.76
C GLU A 70 20.92 1.48 20.34
N ALA A 71 19.80 0.77 20.12
CA ALA A 71 19.59 -0.56 20.66
C ALA A 71 20.12 -1.70 19.77
N ALA A 72 20.03 -1.57 18.44
CA ALA A 72 20.25 -2.68 17.50
C ALA A 72 21.30 -2.39 16.40
N GLY A 73 21.93 -1.21 16.39
CA GLY A 73 22.88 -0.83 15.35
C GLY A 73 22.23 -0.35 14.06
N ASP A 74 22.77 -0.75 12.92
CA ASP A 74 22.35 -0.30 11.60
C ASP A 74 20.87 -0.63 11.35
N THR A 75 20.02 0.36 11.55
CA THR A 75 18.58 0.27 11.38
C THR A 75 18.13 1.30 10.34
N THR A 76 17.25 0.91 9.44
CA THR A 76 16.72 1.81 8.41
C THR A 76 15.19 1.81 8.42
N GLY A 77 14.58 2.75 7.71
CA GLY A 77 13.13 2.83 7.69
C GLY A 77 12.57 3.60 6.51
N LEU A 78 11.30 3.38 6.25
CA LEU A 78 10.50 4.05 5.23
C LEU A 78 9.29 4.69 5.88
N CYS A 79 9.16 6.01 5.78
CA CYS A 79 8.01 6.77 6.27
C CYS A 79 7.04 7.03 5.11
N VAL A 80 5.85 6.46 5.18
CA VAL A 80 4.81 6.57 4.15
C VAL A 80 3.77 7.60 4.58
N LEU A 81 3.62 8.66 3.76
CA LEU A 81 2.78 9.82 4.07
C LEU A 81 1.76 10.10 2.97
N ASP A 82 0.60 10.60 3.35
CA ASP A 82 -0.38 11.17 2.42
C ASP A 82 0.14 12.49 1.83
N ALA A 83 -0.26 12.82 0.60
CA ALA A 83 0.09 14.11 0.01
C ALA A 83 -0.69 15.27 0.64
N ASP A 84 -1.92 15.03 1.09
CA ASP A 84 -2.85 16.00 1.71
C ASP A 84 -3.04 17.33 0.93
N GLY A 85 -2.60 17.36 -0.33
CA GLY A 85 -2.66 18.56 -1.18
C GLY A 85 -1.65 19.66 -0.81
N VAL A 86 -0.65 19.33 0.01
CA VAL A 86 0.44 20.21 0.40
C VAL A 86 1.72 19.75 -0.29
N GLU A 87 2.53 20.70 -0.77
CA GLU A 87 3.88 20.33 -1.23
C GLU A 87 4.67 19.73 -0.06
N PRO A 88 5.28 18.55 -0.25
CA PRO A 88 6.04 17.93 0.80
C PRO A 88 7.24 18.81 1.17
N GLU A 89 7.32 19.21 2.43
CA GLU A 89 8.53 19.84 2.94
C GLU A 89 9.68 18.83 2.89
N PRO A 90 10.87 19.24 2.42
CA PRO A 90 12.03 18.39 2.44
C PRO A 90 12.29 17.91 3.88
N PHE A 91 12.30 16.61 4.07
CA PHE A 91 12.64 16.00 5.36
C PHE A 91 13.75 14.99 5.11
N GLU A 92 14.94 15.33 5.60
CA GLU A 92 16.13 14.49 5.49
C GLU A 92 16.54 13.98 6.86
N HIS A 93 16.68 12.68 6.97
CA HIS A 93 17.19 12.02 8.16
C HIS A 93 17.93 10.75 7.73
N ASP A 94 19.14 10.58 8.25
CA ASP A 94 19.98 9.44 7.90
C ASP A 94 19.26 8.11 8.14
N GLY A 95 19.21 7.26 7.09
CA GLY A 95 18.57 5.96 7.06
C GLY A 95 17.04 5.96 7.13
N LEU A 96 16.38 7.13 7.08
CA LEU A 96 14.94 7.25 6.95
C LEU A 96 14.57 7.79 5.57
N GLU A 97 14.03 6.95 4.73
CA GLU A 97 13.44 7.38 3.46
C GLU A 97 12.02 7.88 3.70
N VAL A 98 11.62 8.98 3.05
CA VAL A 98 10.23 9.46 3.06
C VAL A 98 9.61 9.19 1.71
N PHE A 99 8.50 8.47 1.72
CA PHE A 99 7.64 8.24 0.57
C PHE A 99 6.35 9.01 0.74
N THR A 100 6.02 9.87 -0.20
CA THR A 100 4.73 10.59 -0.23
C THR A 100 3.93 10.10 -1.43
N TRP A 101 2.66 9.72 -1.20
CA TRP A 101 1.76 9.30 -2.26
C TRP A 101 1.60 10.40 -3.32
N ARG A 102 1.53 10.01 -4.59
CA ARG A 102 1.24 10.96 -5.70
C ARG A 102 -0.23 11.40 -5.71
N ARG A 103 -1.13 10.51 -5.32
CA ARG A 103 -2.54 10.84 -5.08
C ARG A 103 -2.70 11.45 -3.70
N ARG A 104 -3.80 12.17 -3.50
CA ARG A 104 -4.03 12.95 -2.27
C ARG A 104 -3.93 12.11 -1.00
N HIS A 105 -4.53 10.91 -1.01
CA HIS A 105 -4.56 10.01 0.15
C HIS A 105 -4.33 8.57 -0.29
N ILE A 106 -3.91 7.70 0.62
CA ILE A 106 -3.83 6.26 0.39
C ILE A 106 -5.19 5.70 -0.08
N GLU A 107 -6.30 6.21 0.45
CA GLU A 107 -7.64 5.83 0.04
C GLU A 107 -7.96 6.12 -1.43
N SER A 108 -7.26 7.07 -2.05
CA SER A 108 -7.45 7.37 -3.47
C SER A 108 -7.10 6.20 -4.40
N TYR A 109 -6.29 5.26 -3.93
CA TYR A 109 -5.93 4.03 -4.64
C TYR A 109 -6.96 2.91 -4.48
N LEU A 110 -7.93 3.08 -3.58
CA LEU A 110 -9.04 2.16 -3.36
C LEU A 110 -10.27 2.48 -4.23
N LEU A 111 -10.24 3.61 -4.95
CA LEU A 111 -11.35 4.07 -5.78
C LEU A 111 -11.43 3.31 -7.10
N VAL A 112 -11.48 1.98 -7.00
CA VAL A 112 -11.65 1.03 -8.10
C VAL A 112 -13.09 0.54 -8.07
N PRO A 113 -13.96 0.95 -9.02
CA PRO A 113 -15.39 0.64 -8.99
C PRO A 113 -15.68 -0.84 -8.77
N ALA A 114 -15.02 -1.73 -9.52
CA ALA A 114 -15.24 -3.17 -9.41
C ALA A 114 -14.81 -3.74 -8.04
N ALA A 115 -13.76 -3.20 -7.42
CA ALA A 115 -13.34 -3.59 -6.07
C ALA A 115 -14.35 -3.12 -5.02
N ILE A 116 -14.87 -1.90 -5.15
CA ILE A 116 -15.91 -1.36 -4.26
C ILE A 116 -17.19 -2.20 -4.37
N GLU A 117 -17.66 -2.55 -5.58
CA GLU A 117 -18.82 -3.42 -5.76
C GLU A 117 -18.63 -4.79 -5.10
N ARG A 118 -17.44 -5.40 -5.24
CA ARG A 118 -17.11 -6.68 -4.60
C ARG A 118 -17.11 -6.58 -3.08
N ALA A 119 -16.47 -5.52 -2.54
CA ALA A 119 -16.40 -5.29 -1.10
C ALA A 119 -17.78 -4.97 -0.50
N ALA A 120 -18.62 -4.24 -1.23
CA ALA A 120 -20.00 -3.96 -0.84
C ALA A 120 -20.87 -5.23 -0.79
N GLY A 121 -20.54 -6.24 -1.59
CA GLY A 121 -21.31 -7.47 -1.70
C GLY A 121 -22.67 -7.31 -2.38
N VAL A 122 -22.89 -6.17 -3.03
CA VAL A 122 -24.16 -5.84 -3.69
C VAL A 122 -23.94 -5.48 -5.16
N ARG A 123 -24.88 -5.89 -6.01
CA ARG A 123 -24.95 -5.49 -7.42
C ARG A 123 -26.13 -4.52 -7.59
N ASP A 124 -25.94 -3.28 -7.15
CA ASP A 124 -26.96 -2.24 -7.22
C ASP A 124 -26.64 -1.26 -8.36
N ALA A 125 -27.63 -0.98 -9.21
CA ALA A 125 -27.49 0.00 -10.28
C ALA A 125 -27.22 1.42 -9.75
N ARG A 126 -27.74 1.75 -8.56
CA ARG A 126 -27.47 3.04 -7.88
C ARG A 126 -26.01 3.13 -7.43
N LEU A 127 -25.44 2.02 -6.95
CA LEU A 127 -24.01 1.98 -6.60
C LEU A 127 -23.16 2.27 -7.82
N ARG A 128 -23.38 1.57 -8.93
CA ARG A 128 -22.64 1.81 -10.19
C ARG A 128 -22.77 3.24 -10.66
N ARG A 129 -23.97 3.80 -10.61
CA ARG A 129 -24.22 5.18 -11.01
C ARG A 129 -23.40 6.16 -10.15
N ILE A 130 -23.42 6.06 -8.83
CA ILE A 130 -22.62 6.92 -7.95
C ILE A 130 -21.14 6.77 -8.24
N LEU A 131 -20.64 5.53 -8.45
CA LEU A 131 -19.23 5.31 -8.78
C LEU A 131 -18.85 5.94 -10.13
N GLN A 132 -19.76 5.93 -11.12
CA GLN A 132 -19.51 6.56 -12.42
C GLN A 132 -19.59 8.08 -12.41
N GLU A 133 -20.53 8.64 -11.61
CA GLU A 133 -20.77 10.09 -11.57
C GLU A 133 -19.80 10.84 -10.65
N GLU A 134 -19.37 10.22 -9.54
CA GLU A 134 -18.59 10.93 -8.51
C GLU A 134 -17.09 10.62 -8.52
N LEU A 135 -16.69 9.44 -9.04
CA LEU A 135 -15.27 9.11 -9.05
C LEU A 135 -14.52 9.78 -10.22
N PRO A 136 -13.26 10.17 -10.01
CA PRO A 136 -12.41 10.58 -11.12
C PRO A 136 -12.35 9.51 -12.21
N PRO A 137 -12.29 9.90 -13.49
CA PRO A 137 -12.12 8.95 -14.59
C PRO A 137 -10.87 8.10 -14.39
N ALA A 138 -10.95 6.82 -14.78
CA ALA A 138 -9.80 5.93 -14.70
C ALA A 138 -8.62 6.49 -15.50
N GLY A 139 -7.44 6.56 -14.88
CA GLY A 139 -6.24 7.12 -15.48
C GLY A 139 -6.09 8.64 -15.39
N ASP A 140 -7.09 9.38 -14.89
CA ASP A 140 -6.93 10.81 -14.64
C ASP A 140 -6.21 11.08 -13.30
N GLU A 141 -4.89 10.88 -13.30
CA GLU A 141 -4.06 11.08 -12.11
C GLU A 141 -4.12 12.53 -11.58
N ARG A 142 -4.42 13.52 -12.43
CA ARG A 142 -4.57 14.90 -11.99
C ARG A 142 -5.82 15.07 -11.12
N ALA A 143 -6.94 14.48 -11.52
CA ALA A 143 -8.18 14.51 -10.74
C ALA A 143 -8.00 13.76 -9.41
N PHE A 144 -7.29 12.63 -9.38
CA PHE A 144 -7.01 11.88 -8.14
C PHE A 144 -6.14 12.64 -7.14
N ARG A 145 -5.31 13.59 -7.57
CA ARG A 145 -4.50 14.43 -6.68
C ARG A 145 -5.32 15.40 -5.84
N THR A 146 -6.51 15.75 -6.30
CA THR A 146 -7.39 16.72 -5.61
C THR A 146 -8.64 16.08 -5.02
N PHE A 147 -8.99 14.88 -5.46
CA PHE A 147 -10.19 14.18 -5.01
C PHE A 147 -10.12 13.77 -3.54
N ASP A 148 -11.15 14.08 -2.78
CA ASP A 148 -11.24 13.74 -1.36
C ASP A 148 -11.80 12.32 -1.17
N ALA A 149 -10.92 11.34 -1.30
CA ALA A 149 -11.26 9.92 -1.12
C ALA A 149 -11.70 9.60 0.32
N LYS A 150 -11.10 10.25 1.33
CA LYS A 150 -11.48 10.08 2.73
C LYS A 150 -12.92 10.52 2.98
N ARG A 151 -13.34 11.62 2.36
CA ARG A 151 -14.74 12.07 2.41
C ARG A 151 -15.67 11.13 1.66
N PHE A 152 -15.30 10.69 0.46
CA PHE A 152 -16.12 9.80 -0.36
C PHE A 152 -16.40 8.46 0.33
N LEU A 153 -15.36 7.82 0.89
CA LEU A 153 -15.44 6.53 1.59
C LEU A 153 -15.86 6.67 3.07
N GLY A 154 -15.84 7.88 3.61
CA GLY A 154 -16.08 8.15 5.01
C GLY A 154 -17.55 7.99 5.45
N PRO A 155 -17.84 8.04 6.77
CA PRO A 155 -19.16 7.75 7.32
C PRO A 155 -20.26 8.73 6.87
N LYS A 156 -19.89 9.92 6.47
CA LYS A 156 -20.82 10.95 5.93
C LYS A 156 -20.74 11.04 4.41
N GLY A 157 -19.98 10.16 3.76
CA GLY A 157 -19.78 10.14 2.32
C GLY A 157 -20.95 9.56 1.55
N PRO A 158 -20.98 9.78 0.22
CA PRO A 158 -22.07 9.27 -0.62
C PRO A 158 -22.15 7.74 -0.60
N LEU A 159 -21.01 7.06 -0.54
CA LEU A 159 -20.96 5.60 -0.50
C LEU A 159 -21.62 5.05 0.77
N ALA A 160 -21.27 5.59 1.95
CA ALA A 160 -21.83 5.14 3.21
C ALA A 160 -23.33 5.42 3.31
N ARG A 161 -23.79 6.55 2.79
CA ARG A 161 -25.24 6.88 2.72
C ARG A 161 -26.02 5.93 1.82
N LEU A 162 -25.42 5.53 0.68
CA LEU A 162 -26.08 4.59 -0.22
C LEU A 162 -26.18 3.19 0.39
N LEU A 163 -25.09 2.72 1.03
CA LEU A 163 -24.99 1.36 1.57
C LEU A 163 -25.60 1.21 2.97
N ASP A 164 -26.02 2.33 3.59
CA ASP A 164 -26.43 2.41 5.01
C ASP A 164 -25.36 1.82 5.96
N ARG A 165 -24.13 1.86 5.55
CA ARG A 165 -22.95 1.44 6.33
C ARG A 165 -21.66 2.03 5.79
N VAL A 166 -20.65 2.16 6.65
CA VAL A 166 -19.29 2.47 6.21
C VAL A 166 -18.67 1.19 5.64
N LEU A 167 -18.05 1.32 4.47
CA LEU A 167 -17.24 0.25 3.89
C LEU A 167 -15.77 0.47 4.30
N PRO A 168 -15.21 -0.40 5.15
CA PRO A 168 -13.85 -0.22 5.63
C PRO A 168 -12.82 -0.25 4.49
N ALA A 169 -11.85 0.67 4.50
CA ALA A 169 -10.80 0.75 3.49
C ALA A 169 -10.05 -0.59 3.29
N GLY A 170 -9.75 -1.29 4.37
CA GLY A 170 -9.13 -2.60 4.32
C GLY A 170 -10.00 -3.68 3.65
N GLU A 171 -11.34 -3.57 3.68
CA GLU A 171 -12.23 -4.49 2.95
C GLU A 171 -12.16 -4.24 1.45
N ILE A 172 -12.14 -2.97 1.04
CA ILE A 172 -11.97 -2.61 -0.38
C ILE A 172 -10.60 -3.09 -0.86
N ALA A 173 -9.54 -2.84 -0.10
CA ALA A 173 -8.19 -3.29 -0.45
C ALA A 173 -8.10 -4.83 -0.60
N ARG A 174 -8.74 -5.59 0.29
CA ARG A 174 -8.82 -7.06 0.18
C ARG A 174 -9.63 -7.53 -1.02
N ALA A 175 -10.63 -6.77 -1.44
CA ALA A 175 -11.46 -7.08 -2.59
C ALA A 175 -10.79 -6.73 -3.93
N MET A 176 -9.72 -5.95 -3.94
CA MET A 176 -8.95 -5.67 -5.16
C MET A 176 -8.30 -6.94 -5.71
N ARG A 177 -8.28 -7.06 -7.03
CA ARG A 177 -7.48 -8.04 -7.75
C ARG A 177 -6.09 -7.50 -8.00
N GLU A 178 -5.14 -8.38 -8.32
CA GLU A 178 -3.75 -7.96 -8.55
C GLU A 178 -3.62 -6.97 -9.70
N GLU A 179 -4.38 -7.18 -10.77
CA GLU A 179 -4.41 -6.30 -11.94
C GLU A 179 -5.03 -4.92 -11.68
N GLU A 180 -5.74 -4.77 -10.58
CA GLU A 180 -6.35 -3.50 -10.15
C GLU A 180 -5.45 -2.70 -9.20
N ILE A 181 -4.35 -3.31 -8.75
CA ILE A 181 -3.39 -2.64 -7.87
C ILE A 181 -2.53 -1.67 -8.68
N HIS A 182 -2.60 -0.40 -8.31
CA HIS A 182 -1.87 0.66 -8.99
C HIS A 182 -0.35 0.42 -8.96
N PRO A 183 0.41 0.73 -10.04
CA PRO A 183 1.86 0.52 -10.10
C PRO A 183 2.65 1.16 -8.94
N GLU A 184 2.20 2.32 -8.45
CA GLU A 184 2.83 3.00 -7.32
C GLU A 184 2.75 2.19 -6.01
N ILE A 185 1.63 1.48 -5.79
CA ILE A 185 1.48 0.57 -4.64
C ILE A 185 2.47 -0.58 -4.75
N ARG A 186 2.61 -1.16 -5.96
CA ARG A 186 3.56 -2.23 -6.21
C ARG A 186 5.00 -1.75 -5.96
N ALA A 187 5.36 -0.59 -6.47
CA ALA A 187 6.68 0.01 -6.25
C ALA A 187 6.96 0.26 -4.76
N LEU A 188 5.95 0.70 -3.98
CA LEU A 188 6.07 0.83 -2.53
C LEU A 188 6.30 -0.54 -1.86
N CYS A 189 5.50 -1.55 -2.23
CA CYS A 189 5.67 -2.91 -1.69
C CYS A 189 7.04 -3.50 -2.03
N GLU A 190 7.58 -3.23 -3.22
CA GLU A 190 8.94 -3.62 -3.63
C GLU A 190 10.01 -2.97 -2.77
N ARG A 191 9.89 -1.67 -2.46
CA ARG A 191 10.81 -0.96 -1.54
C ARG A 191 10.74 -1.54 -0.14
N ILE A 192 9.54 -1.79 0.38
CA ILE A 192 9.37 -2.40 1.70
C ILE A 192 9.97 -3.81 1.72
N ALA A 193 9.70 -4.62 0.71
CA ALA A 193 10.25 -5.97 0.59
C ALA A 193 11.79 -5.94 0.57
N ALA A 194 12.38 -5.05 -0.23
CA ALA A 194 13.84 -4.88 -0.29
C ALA A 194 14.42 -4.49 1.08
N GLY A 195 13.79 -3.56 1.82
CA GLY A 195 14.19 -3.20 3.18
C GLY A 195 14.10 -4.35 4.17
N LEU A 196 13.17 -5.27 3.97
CA LEU A 196 12.99 -6.50 4.76
C LEU A 196 13.86 -7.68 4.25
N GLY A 197 14.73 -7.47 3.28
CA GLY A 197 15.55 -8.52 2.68
C GLY A 197 14.78 -9.53 1.83
N LEU A 198 13.61 -9.16 1.32
CA LEU A 198 12.74 -10.01 0.50
C LEU A 198 12.81 -9.64 -0.98
N ALA A 199 12.65 -10.64 -1.84
CA ALA A 199 12.37 -10.43 -3.26
C ALA A 199 10.86 -10.43 -3.51
N MET A 200 10.39 -9.51 -4.35
CA MET A 200 9.00 -9.49 -4.80
C MET A 200 8.83 -10.36 -6.07
N PRO A 201 7.70 -11.08 -6.20
CA PRO A 201 7.39 -11.79 -7.45
C PRO A 201 7.19 -10.78 -8.59
N ALA A 202 7.63 -11.19 -9.80
CA ALA A 202 7.38 -10.41 -11.00
C ALA A 202 5.87 -10.21 -11.21
N PRO A 203 5.45 -9.03 -11.73
CA PRO A 203 4.04 -8.79 -12.04
C PRO A 203 3.52 -9.83 -13.04
N VAL A 204 2.31 -10.33 -12.80
CA VAL A 204 1.65 -11.22 -13.76
C VAL A 204 1.40 -10.43 -15.04
N PRO A 205 1.91 -10.88 -16.20
CA PRO A 205 1.70 -10.16 -17.44
C PRO A 205 0.20 -10.09 -17.76
N HIS A 206 -0.29 -8.88 -18.03
CA HIS A 206 -1.66 -8.70 -18.51
C HIS A 206 -1.79 -9.41 -19.87
N VAL A 207 -2.52 -10.50 -19.90
CA VAL A 207 -2.97 -11.10 -21.16
C VAL A 207 -4.05 -10.16 -21.70
N THR A 208 -3.64 -9.20 -22.53
CA THR A 208 -4.58 -8.46 -23.35
C THR A 208 -5.30 -9.49 -24.21
N ALA A 209 -6.58 -9.73 -23.93
CA ALA A 209 -7.43 -10.51 -24.81
C ALA A 209 -7.33 -9.88 -26.20
N ARG A 210 -6.64 -10.57 -27.11
CA ARG A 210 -6.62 -10.19 -28.52
C ARG A 210 -8.04 -10.28 -29.00
N SER A 211 -8.64 -9.13 -29.30
CA SER A 211 -9.86 -9.06 -30.11
C SER A 211 -9.52 -9.77 -31.42
N SER A 212 -10.07 -10.92 -31.64
CA SER A 212 -10.03 -11.57 -32.95
C SER A 212 -10.70 -10.63 -33.93
N PRO A 213 -10.04 -10.26 -35.05
CA PRO A 213 -10.72 -9.56 -36.12
C PRO A 213 -11.77 -10.53 -36.68
N GLY A 214 -13.03 -10.13 -36.65
CA GLY A 214 -14.11 -10.87 -37.28
C GLY A 214 -13.82 -11.05 -38.76
N GLU A 215 -13.86 -12.29 -39.20
CA GLU A 215 -13.98 -12.63 -40.60
C GLU A 215 -15.36 -12.17 -41.12
N VAL A 216 -15.30 -11.45 -42.22
CA VAL A 216 -16.43 -10.98 -43.05
C VAL A 216 -16.96 -12.15 -43.85
#